data_05663704d417dd02f9e3813ae5689cdb
#
_entry.id   05663704d417dd02f9e3813ae5689cdb
#
_cell.length_a   1.000
_cell.length_b   1.000
_cell.length_c   1.000
_cell.angle_alpha   90.00
_cell.angle_beta   90.00
_cell.angle_gamma   90.00
#
_symmetry.space_group_name_H-M   'P 1'
#
loop_
_entity.id
_entity.type
_entity.pdbx_description
1 polymer ?
#
loop_
_entity_poly.entity_id
_entity_poly.type
_entity_poly.pdbx_seq_one_letter_code
_entity_poly.pdbx_strand_id
1 'polypeptide(L)'
;MSNLLKPKPSHKKLKRQLLIVMLIIFGWSVAIGFILGLATNTQAANPPAIGTVDVVPANYQLGQEIFVENCSTCHLALPPQIFPTQTWKHILEDSQHYGARITPLIGIERTLVWKYVSTFSRVKLQSENIPYRLSRSRYFKALHPGVELPNNIKMGSCVSCHPGANEYNFRKLTAEWEK
;
A
#
# COMPACT_ATOMS: atom_id res chain seq x y z
N MET A 1 5.57 -47.21 63.24
CA MET A 1 6.08 -46.07 62.41
C MET A 1 7.16 -46.62 61.51
N SER A 2 6.80 -46.97 60.25
CA SER A 2 7.73 -47.62 59.28
C SER A 2 8.12 -46.62 58.21
N ASN A 3 9.34 -46.09 58.29
CA ASN A 3 9.92 -45.25 57.27
C ASN A 3 10.30 -46.11 56.08
N LEU A 4 9.49 -46.06 55.00
CA LEU A 4 9.80 -46.62 53.70
C LEU A 4 10.82 -45.70 52.97
N LEU A 5 12.10 -46.12 53.11
CA LEU A 5 13.19 -45.51 52.34
C LEU A 5 12.99 -45.85 50.87
N LYS A 6 12.59 -44.84 50.01
CA LYS A 6 12.55 -45.01 48.59
C LYS A 6 13.97 -45.24 48.03
N PRO A 7 14.20 -46.27 47.19
CA PRO A 7 15.52 -46.53 46.61
C PRO A 7 16.01 -45.42 45.77
N LYS A 8 17.26 -44.95 45.93
CA LYS A 8 17.94 -43.93 45.19
C LYS A 8 18.11 -44.40 43.73
N PRO A 9 17.67 -43.65 42.71
CA PRO A 9 17.77 -44.10 41.33
C PRO A 9 19.24 -44.28 40.92
N SER A 10 19.54 -45.40 40.27
CA SER A 10 20.88 -45.71 39.74
C SER A 10 21.29 -44.66 38.71
N HIS A 11 22.54 -44.16 38.75
CA HIS A 11 23.12 -43.16 37.84
C HIS A 11 22.93 -43.52 36.36
N LYS A 12 22.90 -44.81 36.00
CA LYS A 12 22.62 -45.25 34.62
C LYS A 12 21.18 -44.99 34.20
N LYS A 13 20.19 -45.17 35.10
CA LYS A 13 18.77 -44.86 34.81
C LYS A 13 18.55 -43.36 34.64
N LEU A 14 19.21 -42.54 35.46
CA LEU A 14 19.10 -41.08 35.39
C LEU A 14 19.66 -40.57 34.08
N LYS A 15 20.85 -41.01 33.64
CA LYS A 15 21.46 -40.64 32.34
C LYS A 15 20.57 -41.02 31.17
N ARG A 16 19.96 -42.22 31.18
CA ARG A 16 19.03 -42.66 30.12
C ARG A 16 17.76 -41.81 30.07
N GLN A 17 17.21 -41.46 31.22
CA GLN A 17 16.03 -40.58 31.30
C GLN A 17 16.35 -39.17 30.78
N LEU A 18 17.50 -38.61 31.16
CA LEU A 18 17.97 -37.30 30.65
C LEU A 18 18.14 -37.31 29.14
N LEU A 19 18.69 -38.37 28.58
CA LEU A 19 18.88 -38.52 27.13
C LEU A 19 17.53 -38.62 26.41
N ILE A 20 16.55 -39.33 26.94
CA ILE A 20 15.19 -39.42 26.37
C ILE A 20 14.51 -38.02 26.39
N VAL A 21 14.61 -37.29 27.50
CA VAL A 21 14.02 -35.95 27.62
C VAL A 21 14.65 -34.99 26.61
N MET A 22 15.99 -35.04 26.46
CA MET A 22 16.69 -34.19 25.45
C MET A 22 16.26 -34.52 24.03
N LEU A 23 16.07 -35.80 23.68
CA LEU A 23 15.58 -36.20 22.35
C LEU A 23 14.15 -35.74 22.09
N ILE A 24 13.28 -35.78 23.11
CA ILE A 24 11.90 -35.30 23.02
C ILE A 24 11.91 -33.77 22.78
N ILE A 25 12.68 -33.01 23.56
CA ILE A 25 12.79 -31.57 23.42
C ILE A 25 13.32 -31.20 22.01
N PHE A 26 14.35 -31.91 21.55
CA PHE A 26 14.92 -31.71 20.22
C PHE A 26 13.89 -31.99 19.11
N GLY A 27 13.17 -33.11 19.21
CA GLY A 27 12.11 -33.48 18.27
C GLY A 27 10.98 -32.41 18.19
N TRP A 28 10.55 -31.89 19.35
CA TRP A 28 9.56 -30.81 19.41
C TRP A 28 10.07 -29.51 18.83
N SER A 29 11.32 -29.16 19.07
CA SER A 29 11.94 -27.95 18.48
C SER A 29 12.02 -28.01 16.99
N VAL A 30 12.38 -29.17 16.41
CA VAL A 30 12.39 -29.36 14.95
C VAL A 30 10.98 -29.30 14.36
N ALA A 31 10.00 -29.94 15.02
CA ALA A 31 8.60 -29.93 14.55
C ALA A 31 8.02 -28.52 14.55
N ILE A 32 8.23 -27.74 15.62
CA ILE A 32 7.77 -26.34 15.72
C ILE A 32 8.48 -25.48 14.67
N GLY A 33 9.79 -25.63 14.48
CA GLY A 33 10.55 -24.90 13.45
C GLY A 33 10.05 -25.20 12.05
N PHE A 34 9.70 -26.46 11.74
CA PHE A 34 9.15 -26.84 10.45
C PHE A 34 7.75 -26.25 10.21
N ILE A 35 6.86 -26.28 11.20
CA ILE A 35 5.51 -25.69 11.11
C ILE A 35 5.60 -24.17 10.94
N LEU A 36 6.46 -23.49 11.69
CA LEU A 36 6.70 -22.06 11.53
C LEU A 36 7.30 -21.72 10.15
N GLY A 37 8.22 -22.53 9.64
CA GLY A 37 8.79 -22.36 8.32
C GLY A 37 7.77 -22.51 7.18
N LEU A 38 6.80 -23.41 7.32
CA LEU A 38 5.70 -23.53 6.35
C LEU A 38 4.70 -22.37 6.45
N ALA A 39 4.45 -21.84 7.66
CA ALA A 39 3.55 -20.72 7.87
C ALA A 39 4.14 -19.37 7.41
N THR A 40 5.47 -19.25 7.29
CA THR A 40 6.15 -18.04 6.84
C THR A 40 6.41 -18.00 5.32
N ASN A 41 5.99 -19.02 4.56
CA ASN A 41 5.87 -18.90 3.11
C ASN A 41 4.71 -17.95 2.75
N THR A 42 4.81 -16.70 3.22
CA THR A 42 4.10 -15.59 2.61
C THR A 42 4.71 -15.41 1.21
N GLN A 43 4.07 -16.03 0.22
CA GLN A 43 4.24 -15.59 -1.16
C GLN A 43 4.14 -14.07 -1.13
N ALA A 44 5.22 -13.40 -1.55
CA ALA A 44 5.15 -11.97 -1.80
C ALA A 44 3.93 -11.77 -2.70
N ALA A 45 2.88 -11.16 -2.15
CA ALA A 45 1.65 -10.91 -2.89
C ALA A 45 2.08 -10.21 -4.18
N ASN A 46 1.69 -10.76 -5.33
CA ASN A 46 1.88 -10.08 -6.59
C ASN A 46 1.39 -8.65 -6.40
N PRO A 47 2.16 -7.64 -6.82
CA PRO A 47 1.72 -6.26 -6.70
C PRO A 47 0.32 -6.16 -7.33
N PRO A 48 -0.61 -5.44 -6.70
CA PRO A 48 -1.98 -5.34 -7.18
C PRO A 48 -1.98 -4.96 -8.66
N ALA A 49 -2.91 -5.51 -9.44
CA ALA A 49 -3.02 -5.28 -10.87
C ALA A 49 -3.17 -3.79 -11.23
N ILE A 50 -3.72 -3.00 -10.30
CA ILE A 50 -3.84 -1.54 -10.43
C ILE A 50 -2.48 -0.90 -10.11
N GLY A 51 -1.83 -0.37 -11.15
CA GLY A 51 -0.50 0.22 -11.07
C GLY A 51 -0.51 1.70 -10.74
N THR A 52 -0.37 2.04 -9.46
CA THR A 52 -0.04 3.40 -9.03
C THR A 52 1.46 3.55 -8.80
N VAL A 53 1.93 4.75 -8.47
CA VAL A 53 3.35 5.00 -8.13
C VAL A 53 3.77 4.16 -6.92
N ASP A 54 2.91 4.08 -5.88
CA ASP A 54 3.13 3.27 -4.69
C ASP A 54 2.31 1.98 -4.75
N VAL A 55 2.83 0.90 -4.16
CA VAL A 55 2.06 -0.34 -3.94
C VAL A 55 1.00 -0.06 -2.88
N VAL A 56 -0.26 -0.38 -3.17
CA VAL A 56 -1.38 -0.16 -2.26
C VAL A 56 -1.67 -1.43 -1.45
N PRO A 57 -1.39 -1.43 -0.13
CA PRO A 57 -1.72 -2.56 0.74
C PRO A 57 -3.22 -2.84 0.79
N ALA A 58 -3.59 -4.09 1.12
CA ALA A 58 -4.98 -4.57 1.10
C ALA A 58 -5.96 -3.70 1.92
N ASN A 59 -5.52 -3.13 3.04
CA ASN A 59 -6.35 -2.27 3.89
C ASN A 59 -6.68 -0.89 3.31
N TYR A 60 -6.14 -0.54 2.13
CA TYR A 60 -6.43 0.69 1.39
C TYR A 60 -7.07 0.42 0.03
N GLN A 61 -7.11 -0.83 -0.44
CA GLN A 61 -7.59 -1.19 -1.78
C GLN A 61 -9.05 -0.77 -1.99
N LEU A 62 -9.94 -1.03 -1.03
CA LEU A 62 -11.33 -0.61 -1.12
C LEU A 62 -11.47 0.92 -1.26
N GLY A 63 -10.64 1.70 -0.53
CA GLY A 63 -10.61 3.15 -0.68
C GLY A 63 -10.11 3.60 -2.06
N GLN A 64 -9.14 2.88 -2.64
CA GLN A 64 -8.66 3.09 -4.00
C GLN A 64 -9.74 2.77 -5.04
N GLU A 65 -10.43 1.63 -4.89
CA GLU A 65 -11.51 1.21 -5.81
C GLU A 65 -12.62 2.26 -5.85
N ILE A 66 -13.13 2.67 -4.69
CA ILE A 66 -14.16 3.73 -4.59
C ILE A 66 -13.65 5.05 -5.18
N PHE A 67 -12.38 5.39 -4.94
CA PHE A 67 -11.76 6.59 -5.52
C PHE A 67 -11.74 6.51 -7.05
N VAL A 68 -11.27 5.42 -7.62
CA VAL A 68 -11.21 5.23 -9.07
C VAL A 68 -12.61 5.25 -9.68
N GLU A 69 -13.56 4.51 -9.11
CA GLU A 69 -14.94 4.45 -9.58
C GLU A 69 -15.59 5.85 -9.66
N ASN A 70 -15.41 6.67 -8.64
CA ASN A 70 -16.03 7.99 -8.59
C ASN A 70 -15.26 9.06 -9.38
N CYS A 71 -13.92 9.03 -9.37
CA CYS A 71 -13.09 10.08 -9.97
C CYS A 71 -12.80 9.85 -11.46
N SER A 72 -13.02 8.63 -12.00
CA SER A 72 -12.79 8.33 -13.43
C SER A 72 -14.02 8.53 -14.33
N THR A 73 -15.14 8.96 -13.77
CA THR A 73 -16.41 9.12 -14.52
C THR A 73 -16.37 10.19 -15.60
N CYS A 74 -15.59 11.27 -15.40
CA CYS A 74 -15.52 12.40 -16.31
C CYS A 74 -14.13 12.60 -16.93
N HIS A 75 -13.10 12.16 -16.26
CA HIS A 75 -11.70 12.23 -16.70
C HIS A 75 -10.88 11.13 -16.02
N LEU A 76 -9.60 10.99 -16.38
CA LEU A 76 -8.72 10.05 -15.71
C LEU A 76 -8.70 10.31 -14.19
N ALA A 77 -8.92 9.28 -13.38
CA ALA A 77 -8.60 9.33 -11.96
C ALA A 77 -7.09 9.53 -11.82
N LEU A 78 -6.67 10.52 -11.05
CA LEU A 78 -5.27 10.89 -10.93
C LEU A 78 -4.65 10.30 -9.66
N PRO A 79 -3.41 9.79 -9.70
CA PRO A 79 -2.76 9.23 -8.53
C PRO A 79 -2.63 10.26 -7.39
N PRO A 80 -2.83 9.88 -6.13
CA PRO A 80 -2.74 10.81 -5.00
C PRO A 80 -1.40 11.56 -4.91
N GLN A 81 -0.33 10.95 -5.39
CA GLN A 81 1.03 11.49 -5.32
C GLN A 81 1.24 12.78 -6.12
N ILE A 82 0.38 13.08 -7.09
CA ILE A 82 0.53 14.26 -7.96
C ILE A 82 0.14 15.59 -7.31
N PHE A 83 -0.61 15.53 -6.21
CA PHE A 83 -1.04 16.71 -5.45
C PHE A 83 -0.75 16.53 -3.95
N PRO A 84 -0.60 17.64 -3.20
CA PRO A 84 -0.50 17.54 -1.75
C PRO A 84 -1.84 17.15 -1.13
N THR A 85 -1.78 16.58 0.07
CA THR A 85 -2.94 16.14 0.86
C THR A 85 -4.01 17.23 1.01
N GLN A 86 -3.58 18.50 1.12
CA GLN A 86 -4.50 19.64 1.26
C GLN A 86 -5.33 19.88 -0.01
N THR A 87 -4.75 19.67 -1.20
CA THR A 87 -5.51 19.75 -2.46
C THR A 87 -6.58 18.67 -2.51
N TRP A 88 -6.24 17.43 -2.15
CA TRP A 88 -7.19 16.32 -2.10
C TRP A 88 -8.32 16.55 -1.10
N LYS A 89 -8.00 17.13 0.07
CA LYS A 89 -9.02 17.50 1.05
C LYS A 89 -10.05 18.45 0.43
N HIS A 90 -9.60 19.52 -0.23
CA HIS A 90 -10.50 20.48 -0.88
C HIS A 90 -11.32 19.81 -2.00
N ILE A 91 -10.70 18.98 -2.83
CA ILE A 91 -11.42 18.28 -3.92
C ILE A 91 -12.54 17.38 -3.38
N LEU A 92 -12.32 16.70 -2.24
CA LEU A 92 -13.32 15.80 -1.64
C LEU A 92 -14.41 16.54 -0.86
N GLU A 93 -14.17 17.78 -0.45
CA GLU A 93 -15.10 18.59 0.36
C GLU A 93 -15.92 19.59 -0.47
N ASP A 94 -15.40 20.00 -1.62
CA ASP A 94 -16.02 21.05 -2.45
C ASP A 94 -16.87 20.44 -3.56
N SER A 95 -18.12 20.89 -3.65
CA SER A 95 -19.00 20.55 -4.76
C SER A 95 -18.67 21.29 -6.06
N GLN A 96 -17.84 22.35 -6.01
CA GLN A 96 -17.38 23.09 -7.17
C GLN A 96 -16.07 22.51 -7.69
N HIS A 97 -16.15 21.68 -8.71
CA HIS A 97 -15.01 20.96 -9.24
C HIS A 97 -14.55 21.56 -10.59
N TYR A 98 -13.68 22.57 -10.55
CA TYR A 98 -13.07 23.19 -11.73
C TYR A 98 -14.08 23.72 -12.77
N GLY A 99 -15.21 24.22 -12.31
CA GLY A 99 -16.29 24.72 -13.15
C GLY A 99 -17.45 23.74 -13.38
N ALA A 100 -17.29 22.48 -13.01
CA ALA A 100 -18.37 21.51 -12.92
C ALA A 100 -18.91 21.41 -11.48
N ARG A 101 -20.18 21.10 -11.32
CA ARG A 101 -20.78 20.78 -10.03
C ARG A 101 -20.81 19.26 -9.88
N ILE A 102 -20.24 18.75 -8.80
CA ILE A 102 -20.25 17.33 -8.45
C ILE A 102 -21.02 17.10 -7.14
N THR A 103 -21.45 15.88 -6.91
CA THR A 103 -21.96 15.45 -5.60
C THR A 103 -20.79 14.91 -4.80
N PRO A 104 -20.38 15.55 -3.68
CA PRO A 104 -19.29 15.05 -2.85
C PRO A 104 -19.64 13.69 -2.25
N LEU A 105 -18.63 12.84 -2.08
CA LEU A 105 -18.76 11.59 -1.33
C LEU A 105 -19.14 11.89 0.12
N ILE A 106 -19.98 11.04 0.71
CA ILE A 106 -20.44 11.15 2.10
C ILE A 106 -20.22 9.84 2.86
N GLY A 107 -20.34 9.91 4.18
CA GLY A 107 -20.33 8.73 5.05
C GLY A 107 -19.03 7.91 4.94
N ILE A 108 -19.21 6.58 4.86
CA ILE A 108 -18.11 5.63 4.88
C ILE A 108 -17.24 5.71 3.62
N GLU A 109 -17.84 5.94 2.46
CA GLU A 109 -17.11 6.06 1.18
C GLU A 109 -16.10 7.21 1.24
N ARG A 110 -16.55 8.39 1.69
CA ARG A 110 -15.68 9.54 1.89
C ARG A 110 -14.53 9.23 2.85
N THR A 111 -14.81 8.49 3.93
CA THR A 111 -13.81 8.13 4.93
C THR A 111 -12.75 7.19 4.33
N LEU A 112 -13.17 6.19 3.56
CA LEU A 112 -12.27 5.24 2.91
C LEU A 112 -11.42 5.90 1.84
N VAL A 113 -12.04 6.73 1.00
CA VAL A 113 -11.32 7.51 -0.02
C VAL A 113 -10.35 8.49 0.63
N TRP A 114 -10.77 9.21 1.68
CA TRP A 114 -9.87 10.10 2.41
C TRP A 114 -8.68 9.36 3.01
N LYS A 115 -8.91 8.20 3.63
CA LYS A 115 -7.85 7.35 4.18
C LYS A 115 -6.86 6.96 3.09
N TYR A 116 -7.34 6.58 1.90
CA TYR A 116 -6.49 6.26 0.76
C TYR A 116 -5.70 7.48 0.28
N VAL A 117 -6.36 8.56 -0.13
CA VAL A 117 -5.66 9.70 -0.73
C VAL A 117 -4.73 10.41 0.26
N SER A 118 -5.08 10.50 1.54
CA SER A 118 -4.23 11.13 2.56
C SER A 118 -2.97 10.31 2.87
N THR A 119 -3.05 8.98 2.77
CA THR A 119 -1.90 8.10 2.99
C THR A 119 -0.91 8.16 1.81
N PHE A 120 -1.41 8.20 0.58
CA PHE A 120 -0.59 8.12 -0.63
C PHE A 120 -0.23 9.49 -1.24
N SER A 121 -0.74 10.59 -0.70
CA SER A 121 -0.28 11.94 -1.02
C SER A 121 0.80 12.43 -0.04
N ARG A 122 1.31 13.62 -0.27
CA ARG A 122 2.31 14.24 0.62
C ARG A 122 1.76 15.55 1.17
N VAL A 123 2.02 15.83 2.43
CA VAL A 123 1.64 17.10 3.05
C VAL A 123 2.46 18.23 2.42
N LYS A 124 1.82 19.35 2.09
CA LYS A 124 2.53 20.54 1.60
C LYS A 124 3.41 21.15 2.71
N LEU A 125 4.47 21.84 2.32
CA LEU A 125 5.24 22.68 3.24
C LEU A 125 4.42 23.90 3.65
N GLN A 126 4.69 24.46 4.84
CA GLN A 126 3.95 25.61 5.35
C GLN A 126 4.04 26.84 4.43
N SER A 127 5.19 27.05 3.80
CA SER A 127 5.46 28.17 2.88
C SER A 127 4.86 28.00 1.48
N GLU A 128 4.27 26.85 1.17
CA GLU A 128 3.74 26.55 -0.17
C GLU A 128 2.27 26.93 -0.30
N ASN A 129 1.93 27.49 -1.46
CA ASN A 129 0.54 27.61 -1.87
C ASN A 129 -0.04 26.24 -2.24
N ILE A 130 -1.34 26.05 -2.01
CA ILE A 130 -2.05 24.83 -2.42
C ILE A 130 -2.22 24.85 -3.94
N PRO A 131 -1.61 23.90 -4.69
CA PRO A 131 -1.74 23.84 -6.14
C PRO A 131 -3.09 23.20 -6.52
N TYR A 132 -3.83 23.86 -7.41
CA TYR A 132 -5.07 23.34 -7.99
C TYR A 132 -4.92 22.96 -9.47
N ARG A 133 -3.72 23.07 -10.06
CA ARG A 133 -3.42 22.72 -11.44
C ARG A 133 -2.18 21.85 -11.50
N LEU A 134 -2.17 20.85 -12.38
CA LEU A 134 -1.04 19.94 -12.56
C LEU A 134 0.25 20.70 -12.87
N SER A 135 0.21 21.67 -13.77
CA SER A 135 1.36 22.51 -14.15
C SER A 135 1.96 23.30 -12.99
N ARG A 136 1.19 23.54 -11.92
CA ARG A 136 1.63 24.24 -10.70
C ARG A 136 2.02 23.29 -9.57
N SER A 137 1.76 21.99 -9.72
CA SER A 137 2.11 21.01 -8.70
C SER A 137 3.57 20.61 -8.81
N ARG A 138 4.37 20.96 -7.79
CA ARG A 138 5.75 20.47 -7.68
C ARG A 138 5.80 18.95 -7.49
N TYR A 139 4.76 18.37 -6.89
CA TYR A 139 4.65 16.92 -6.67
C TYR A 139 4.54 16.19 -8.00
N PHE A 140 3.69 16.70 -8.90
CA PHE A 140 3.59 16.20 -10.25
C PHE A 140 4.93 16.31 -11.00
N LYS A 141 5.58 17.48 -10.92
CA LYS A 141 6.89 17.71 -11.58
C LYS A 141 7.97 16.79 -11.01
N ALA A 142 7.97 16.54 -9.70
CA ALA A 142 8.96 15.66 -9.06
C ALA A 142 8.82 14.19 -9.50
N LEU A 143 7.64 13.76 -9.94
CA LEU A 143 7.43 12.43 -10.49
C LEU A 143 7.86 12.30 -11.97
N HIS A 144 8.17 13.42 -12.63
CA HIS A 144 8.56 13.48 -14.05
C HIS A 144 9.93 14.16 -14.20
N PRO A 145 11.00 13.63 -13.58
CA PRO A 145 12.33 14.24 -13.67
C PRO A 145 12.86 14.14 -15.10
N GLY A 146 13.33 15.26 -15.65
CA GLY A 146 13.92 15.30 -17.01
C GLY A 146 12.91 15.22 -18.14
N VAL A 147 11.60 15.25 -17.86
CA VAL A 147 10.55 15.26 -18.89
C VAL A 147 10.14 16.70 -19.21
N GLU A 148 10.21 17.09 -20.47
CA GLU A 148 9.66 18.35 -20.95
C GLU A 148 8.14 18.25 -21.04
N LEU A 149 7.47 18.76 -20.02
CA LEU A 149 6.01 18.76 -19.95
C LEU A 149 5.43 19.99 -20.64
N PRO A 150 4.34 19.85 -21.41
CA PRO A 150 3.69 20.99 -22.04
C PRO A 150 3.14 21.98 -21.00
N ASN A 151 3.15 23.27 -21.31
CA ASN A 151 2.65 24.30 -20.40
C ASN A 151 1.18 24.13 -20.02
N ASN A 152 0.38 23.57 -20.92
CA ASN A 152 -1.04 23.30 -20.71
C ASN A 152 -1.32 21.80 -20.72
N ILE A 153 -0.99 21.14 -19.61
CA ILE A 153 -1.23 19.70 -19.44
C ILE A 153 -2.72 19.47 -19.22
N LYS A 154 -3.33 18.74 -20.14
CA LYS A 154 -4.69 18.24 -20.03
C LYS A 154 -4.66 16.84 -19.39
N MET A 155 -5.70 16.46 -18.66
CA MET A 155 -5.76 15.14 -18.02
C MET A 155 -5.68 13.98 -19.03
N GLY A 156 -6.24 14.14 -20.23
CA GLY A 156 -6.10 13.17 -21.30
C GLY A 156 -4.69 13.03 -21.89
N SER A 157 -3.77 13.97 -21.60
CA SER A 157 -2.39 13.87 -22.09
C SER A 157 -1.58 12.76 -21.42
N CYS A 158 -2.03 12.26 -20.27
CA CYS A 158 -1.32 11.20 -19.53
C CYS A 158 -1.18 9.90 -20.34
N VAL A 159 -2.18 9.58 -21.17
CA VAL A 159 -2.20 8.34 -21.97
C VAL A 159 -1.12 8.31 -23.04
N SER A 160 -0.56 9.45 -23.46
CA SER A 160 0.50 9.48 -24.47
C SER A 160 1.82 8.87 -23.95
N CYS A 161 2.07 8.92 -22.64
CA CYS A 161 3.25 8.33 -22.02
C CYS A 161 2.88 7.15 -21.10
N HIS A 162 1.65 7.13 -20.55
CA HIS A 162 1.12 6.07 -19.69
C HIS A 162 -0.06 5.38 -20.39
N PRO A 163 0.17 4.43 -21.30
CA PRO A 163 -0.91 3.81 -22.09
C PRO A 163 -1.94 3.04 -21.25
N GLY A 164 -1.59 2.67 -20.01
CA GLY A 164 -2.51 2.07 -19.04
C GLY A 164 -3.25 3.04 -18.14
N ALA A 165 -3.14 4.37 -18.35
CA ALA A 165 -3.72 5.36 -17.44
C ALA A 165 -5.26 5.31 -17.36
N ASN A 166 -5.95 4.89 -18.43
CA ASN A 166 -7.40 4.67 -18.43
C ASN A 166 -7.83 3.54 -17.45
N GLU A 167 -6.92 2.59 -17.20
CA GLU A 167 -7.09 1.47 -16.28
C GLU A 167 -6.45 1.77 -14.91
N TYR A 168 -6.16 3.04 -14.66
CA TYR A 168 -5.45 3.51 -13.48
C TYR A 168 -4.04 2.91 -13.32
N ASN A 169 -3.43 2.45 -14.42
CA ASN A 169 -2.08 1.91 -14.45
C ASN A 169 -1.07 2.94 -14.99
N PHE A 170 -0.52 3.75 -14.07
CA PHE A 170 0.49 4.75 -14.38
C PHE A 170 1.93 4.22 -14.34
N ARG A 171 2.15 2.94 -14.05
CA ARG A 171 3.48 2.31 -14.09
C ARG A 171 3.87 1.88 -15.49
N LYS A 172 2.88 1.52 -16.32
CA LYS A 172 3.12 1.17 -17.70
C LYS A 172 3.49 2.44 -18.47
N LEU A 173 4.68 2.41 -19.07
CA LEU A 173 5.19 3.50 -19.90
C LEU A 173 5.18 3.08 -21.38
N THR A 174 5.28 4.04 -22.28
CA THR A 174 5.58 3.78 -23.68
C THR A 174 7.05 3.36 -23.83
N ALA A 175 7.37 2.60 -24.88
CA ALA A 175 8.69 1.98 -25.07
C ALA A 175 9.88 2.97 -25.03
N GLU A 176 9.65 4.24 -25.36
CA GLU A 176 10.67 5.29 -25.28
C GLU A 176 11.09 5.64 -23.84
N TRP A 177 10.25 5.35 -22.86
CA TRP A 177 10.46 5.62 -21.43
C TRP A 177 10.74 4.36 -20.59
N GLU A 178 10.51 3.17 -21.14
CA GLU A 178 10.89 1.89 -20.55
C GLU A 178 12.40 1.64 -20.76
N LYS A 179 13.24 2.17 -19.85
CA LYS A 179 14.71 1.98 -19.88
C LYS A 179 15.15 1.11 -18.72
#